data_e58f557f1255b27c6cc0ac082c5205c9
#
_entry.id   e58f557f1255b27c6cc0ac082c5205c9
#
_cell.length_a   1.000
_cell.length_b   1.000
_cell.length_c   1.000
_cell.angle_alpha   90.00
_cell.angle_beta   90.00
_cell.angle_gamma   90.00
#
_symmetry.space_group_name_H-M   'P 1'
#
loop_
_entity.id
_entity.type
_entity.pdbx_description
1 polymer ?
#
loop_
_entity_poly.entity_id
_entity_poly.type
_entity_poly.pdbx_seq_one_letter_code
_entity_poly.pdbx_strand_id
1 'polypeptide(L)'
;VFFVENALPSEKILMRVLKVNKKIGFGKVEEYLVQSPHRNQDLDLAYLRSGIADLGHLAYPEQLKFKTKQVKDSLYKIAGIRDVEVAETLGMEHPVKYRNKAQVPVRRVNGVLETGFFRKNSHDLMPLEDFFIQDPVIDEVVVALRDLLRRYDLKPYDEKEQSGLIRNLVVRRGHYSGQIMVILVTTRPKVFRVEQLIEQLIKQFPEIVSVMQNINDQNTNAIFGKEWRTLYGQDYITDQMLGNDYQIAGPAFYQVNTQMAEKLYQTAIDFAELKEDDVVIDAYSGIGTIGLSVAKHVKEVYGVEVIPEAVENSKKNAQLNNISNAHYVCDTAENAMKNWLKDGIQPSLILV
;
A
#
# COMPACT_ATOMS: atom_id res chain seq x y z
N VAL A 1 -9.31 -12.52 -30.45
CA VAL A 1 -9.53 -11.59 -29.33
C VAL A 1 -8.40 -10.59 -29.33
N PHE A 2 -8.73 -9.30 -29.14
CA PHE A 2 -7.74 -8.24 -28.95
C PHE A 2 -7.83 -7.69 -27.51
N PHE A 3 -6.69 -7.52 -26.89
CA PHE A 3 -6.56 -6.77 -25.66
C PHE A 3 -6.17 -5.33 -26.02
N VAL A 4 -7.03 -4.40 -25.70
CA VAL A 4 -6.85 -2.99 -26.04
C VAL A 4 -6.81 -2.17 -24.76
N GLU A 5 -5.65 -1.57 -24.50
CA GLU A 5 -5.46 -0.73 -23.30
C GLU A 5 -6.41 0.46 -23.35
N ASN A 6 -7.01 0.80 -22.22
CA ASN A 6 -7.94 1.91 -22.02
C ASN A 6 -9.27 1.84 -22.81
N ALA A 7 -9.60 0.73 -23.44
CA ALA A 7 -10.92 0.53 -24.00
C ALA A 7 -11.88 -0.05 -22.95
N LEU A 8 -13.15 0.34 -23.03
CA LEU A 8 -14.22 -0.15 -22.18
C LEU A 8 -15.25 -0.97 -22.98
N PRO A 9 -16.00 -1.88 -22.33
CA PRO A 9 -17.15 -2.53 -22.95
C PRO A 9 -18.11 -1.51 -23.57
N SER A 10 -18.76 -1.90 -24.66
CA SER A 10 -19.70 -1.09 -25.48
C SER A 10 -19.06 0.07 -26.26
N GLU A 11 -17.76 0.25 -26.24
CA GLU A 11 -17.10 1.26 -27.05
C GLU A 11 -16.85 0.79 -28.48
N LYS A 12 -16.97 1.73 -29.42
CA LYS A 12 -16.49 1.57 -30.79
C LYS A 12 -15.24 2.41 -30.96
N ILE A 13 -14.15 1.76 -31.29
CA ILE A 13 -12.83 2.41 -31.32
C ILE A 13 -12.13 2.16 -32.67
N LEU A 14 -11.28 3.10 -33.06
CA LEU A 14 -10.21 2.88 -34.00
C LEU A 14 -8.96 2.51 -33.20
N MET A 15 -8.37 1.34 -33.47
CA MET A 15 -7.19 0.90 -32.74
C MET A 15 -6.01 0.68 -33.66
N ARG A 16 -4.83 1.03 -33.19
CA ARG A 16 -3.57 0.60 -33.80
C ARG A 16 -3.19 -0.76 -33.26
N VAL A 17 -2.98 -1.72 -34.17
CA VAL A 17 -2.50 -3.05 -33.82
C VAL A 17 -1.02 -2.99 -33.47
N LEU A 18 -0.67 -3.46 -32.28
CA LEU A 18 0.72 -3.49 -31.79
C LEU A 18 1.37 -4.84 -32.02
N LYS A 19 0.63 -5.93 -31.75
CA LYS A 19 1.12 -7.31 -31.89
C LYS A 19 -0.04 -8.25 -32.13
N VAL A 20 0.19 -9.25 -32.98
CA VAL A 20 -0.79 -10.32 -33.24
C VAL A 20 -0.08 -11.67 -33.09
N ASN A 21 -0.70 -12.58 -32.33
CA ASN A 21 -0.35 -13.96 -32.19
C ASN A 21 -1.49 -14.83 -32.80
N LYS A 22 -1.29 -16.14 -32.91
CA LYS A 22 -2.30 -17.05 -33.52
C LYS A 22 -3.72 -16.93 -32.92
N LYS A 23 -3.86 -16.61 -31.62
CA LYS A 23 -5.16 -16.60 -30.93
C LYS A 23 -5.54 -15.23 -30.35
N ILE A 24 -4.56 -14.36 -30.08
CA ILE A 24 -4.75 -13.09 -29.40
C ILE A 24 -3.96 -11.98 -30.09
N GLY A 25 -4.46 -10.76 -30.02
CA GLY A 25 -3.77 -9.55 -30.45
C GLY A 25 -3.76 -8.50 -29.34
N PHE A 26 -2.88 -7.53 -29.49
CA PHE A 26 -2.76 -6.37 -28.62
C PHE A 26 -2.87 -5.11 -29.46
N GLY A 27 -3.62 -4.14 -28.97
CA GLY A 27 -3.83 -2.86 -29.64
C GLY A 27 -3.85 -1.71 -28.68
N LYS A 28 -3.75 -0.53 -29.25
CA LYS A 28 -3.89 0.75 -28.52
C LYS A 28 -4.98 1.56 -29.20
N VAL A 29 -5.84 2.21 -28.39
CA VAL A 29 -6.85 3.12 -28.91
C VAL A 29 -6.16 4.31 -29.58
N GLU A 30 -6.56 4.62 -30.80
CA GLU A 30 -6.21 5.85 -31.52
C GLU A 30 -7.37 6.85 -31.48
N GLU A 31 -8.60 6.37 -31.64
CA GLU A 31 -9.79 7.20 -31.63
C GLU A 31 -10.98 6.47 -31.02
N TYR A 32 -11.80 7.17 -30.25
CA TYR A 32 -13.08 6.69 -29.76
C TYR A 32 -14.20 7.18 -30.69
N LEU A 33 -14.75 6.28 -31.51
CA LEU A 33 -15.89 6.58 -32.40
C LEU A 33 -17.20 6.60 -31.62
N VAL A 34 -17.32 5.75 -30.62
CA VAL A 34 -18.44 5.72 -29.65
C VAL A 34 -17.83 5.41 -28.29
N GLN A 35 -18.06 6.30 -27.34
CA GLN A 35 -17.63 6.10 -25.96
C GLN A 35 -18.69 5.40 -25.12
N SER A 36 -18.27 4.64 -24.12
CA SER A 36 -19.16 4.06 -23.11
C SER A 36 -19.80 5.17 -22.26
N PRO A 37 -21.11 5.08 -21.94
CA PRO A 37 -21.74 6.02 -21.00
C PRO A 37 -21.16 5.92 -19.58
N HIS A 38 -20.40 4.86 -19.31
CA HIS A 38 -19.73 4.60 -18.04
C HIS A 38 -18.26 5.05 -18.02
N ARG A 39 -17.80 5.73 -19.07
CA ARG A 39 -16.44 6.28 -19.11
C ARG A 39 -16.33 7.49 -18.19
N ASN A 40 -15.33 7.46 -17.29
CA ASN A 40 -14.93 8.63 -16.53
C ASN A 40 -14.18 9.59 -17.45
N GLN A 41 -14.79 10.76 -17.74
CA GLN A 41 -14.23 11.78 -18.62
C GLN A 41 -13.20 12.67 -17.93
N ASP A 42 -13.27 12.78 -16.62
CA ASP A 42 -12.50 13.74 -15.81
C ASP A 42 -11.13 13.19 -15.37
N LEU A 43 -10.84 11.93 -15.68
CA LEU A 43 -9.57 11.33 -15.29
C LEU A 43 -8.40 11.81 -16.15
N ASP A 44 -7.36 12.35 -15.52
CA ASP A 44 -6.10 12.63 -16.21
C ASP A 44 -5.47 11.31 -16.71
N LEU A 45 -5.14 11.30 -18.00
CA LEU A 45 -4.50 10.15 -18.65
C LEU A 45 -3.12 9.80 -18.05
N ALA A 46 -2.47 10.74 -17.36
CA ALA A 46 -1.23 10.50 -16.65
C ALA A 46 -1.39 9.40 -15.59
N TYR A 47 -2.53 9.37 -14.89
CA TYR A 47 -2.81 8.33 -13.87
C TYR A 47 -2.98 6.93 -14.46
N LEU A 48 -3.56 6.83 -15.65
CA LEU A 48 -3.64 5.54 -16.37
C LEU A 48 -2.26 5.10 -16.87
N ARG A 49 -1.46 6.04 -17.37
CA ARG A 49 -0.12 5.76 -17.93
C ARG A 49 0.88 5.37 -16.84
N SER A 50 0.72 5.86 -15.64
CA SER A 50 1.56 5.53 -14.47
C SER A 50 1.13 4.25 -13.75
N GLY A 51 -0.07 3.74 -14.03
CA GLY A 51 -0.64 2.58 -13.31
C GLY A 51 -1.19 2.90 -11.92
N ILE A 52 -1.29 4.18 -11.56
CA ILE A 52 -1.89 4.59 -10.28
C ILE A 52 -3.38 4.27 -10.24
N ALA A 53 -4.04 4.36 -11.40
CA ALA A 53 -5.49 4.21 -11.52
C ALA A 53 -5.88 3.30 -12.68
N ASP A 54 -5.55 2.02 -12.62
CA ASP A 54 -5.78 1.06 -13.71
C ASP A 54 -7.22 1.00 -14.22
N LEU A 55 -8.20 1.16 -13.34
CA LEU A 55 -9.63 1.21 -13.67
C LEU A 55 -10.21 2.63 -13.62
N GLY A 56 -9.39 3.65 -13.45
CA GLY A 56 -9.85 5.03 -13.25
C GLY A 56 -10.70 5.59 -14.40
N HIS A 57 -10.51 5.07 -15.61
CA HIS A 57 -11.30 5.44 -16.79
C HIS A 57 -12.74 4.87 -16.79
N LEU A 58 -13.06 3.95 -15.85
CA LEU A 58 -14.40 3.39 -15.65
C LEU A 58 -15.05 4.08 -14.44
N ALA A 59 -16.31 4.48 -14.54
CA ALA A 59 -17.07 5.05 -13.45
C ALA A 59 -17.09 4.09 -12.24
N TYR A 60 -16.95 4.64 -11.01
CA TYR A 60 -16.72 3.83 -9.83
C TYR A 60 -17.80 2.76 -9.56
N PRO A 61 -19.11 3.03 -9.70
CA PRO A 61 -20.13 1.97 -9.56
C PRO A 61 -19.90 0.79 -10.52
N GLU A 62 -19.42 1.05 -11.72
CA GLU A 62 -19.13 0.01 -12.70
C GLU A 62 -17.83 -0.75 -12.38
N GLN A 63 -16.86 -0.08 -11.71
CA GLN A 63 -15.68 -0.77 -11.16
C GLN A 63 -16.08 -1.82 -10.12
N LEU A 64 -17.06 -1.51 -9.25
CA LEU A 64 -17.58 -2.46 -8.25
C LEU A 64 -18.27 -3.65 -8.92
N LYS A 65 -19.12 -3.41 -9.91
CA LYS A 65 -19.78 -4.47 -10.71
C LYS A 65 -18.76 -5.33 -11.43
N PHE A 66 -17.72 -4.72 -12.00
CA PHE A 66 -16.63 -5.43 -12.67
C PHE A 66 -15.90 -6.37 -11.69
N LYS A 67 -15.58 -5.91 -10.47
CA LYS A 67 -14.93 -6.73 -9.44
C LYS A 67 -15.82 -7.90 -9.00
N THR A 68 -17.10 -7.66 -8.73
CA THR A 68 -18.08 -8.72 -8.43
C THR A 68 -18.12 -9.76 -9.58
N LYS A 69 -18.16 -9.27 -10.83
CA LYS A 69 -18.15 -10.15 -12.00
C LYS A 69 -16.88 -10.99 -12.10
N GLN A 70 -15.70 -10.43 -11.78
CA GLN A 70 -14.45 -11.18 -11.81
C GLN A 70 -14.47 -12.36 -10.82
N VAL A 71 -15.01 -12.17 -9.62
CA VAL A 71 -15.15 -13.26 -8.62
C VAL A 71 -16.12 -14.32 -9.15
N LYS A 72 -17.30 -13.93 -9.65
CA LYS A 72 -18.27 -14.85 -10.26
C LYS A 72 -17.66 -15.63 -11.42
N ASP A 73 -16.96 -14.95 -12.33
CA ASP A 73 -16.31 -15.59 -13.47
C ASP A 73 -15.21 -16.57 -13.04
N SER A 74 -14.44 -16.28 -11.99
CA SER A 74 -13.41 -17.16 -11.45
C SER A 74 -14.02 -18.43 -10.84
N LEU A 75 -15.05 -18.29 -10.02
CA LEU A 75 -15.78 -19.43 -9.46
C LEU A 75 -16.37 -20.31 -10.56
N TYR A 76 -17.06 -19.69 -11.51
CA TYR A 76 -17.75 -20.42 -12.59
C TYR A 76 -16.79 -21.09 -13.58
N LYS A 77 -15.79 -20.31 -14.12
CA LYS A 77 -14.96 -20.75 -15.24
C LYS A 77 -13.73 -21.54 -14.80
N ILE A 78 -13.17 -21.25 -13.61
CA ILE A 78 -11.95 -21.87 -13.11
C ILE A 78 -12.29 -22.97 -12.12
N ALA A 79 -13.10 -22.68 -11.09
CA ALA A 79 -13.45 -23.66 -10.06
C ALA A 79 -14.64 -24.54 -10.42
N GLY A 80 -15.42 -24.24 -11.47
CA GLY A 80 -16.61 -24.98 -11.84
C GLY A 80 -17.81 -24.83 -10.89
N ILE A 81 -17.74 -23.90 -9.94
CA ILE A 81 -18.77 -23.65 -8.93
C ILE A 81 -19.81 -22.69 -9.50
N ARG A 82 -21.09 -23.10 -9.55
CA ARG A 82 -22.16 -22.35 -10.22
C ARG A 82 -23.29 -21.90 -9.31
N ASP A 83 -23.45 -22.51 -8.19
CA ASP A 83 -24.55 -22.42 -7.23
C ASP A 83 -24.21 -21.60 -5.99
N VAL A 84 -23.09 -20.85 -6.04
CA VAL A 84 -22.69 -19.94 -4.98
C VAL A 84 -23.10 -18.52 -5.33
N GLU A 85 -23.84 -17.89 -4.42
CA GLU A 85 -24.14 -16.47 -4.51
C GLU A 85 -22.89 -15.66 -4.14
N VAL A 86 -22.56 -14.67 -4.99
CA VAL A 86 -21.51 -13.71 -4.74
C VAL A 86 -22.16 -12.37 -4.48
N ALA A 87 -22.01 -11.87 -3.27
CA ALA A 87 -22.50 -10.55 -2.88
C ALA A 87 -21.87 -9.43 -3.71
N GLU A 88 -22.50 -8.27 -3.72
CA GLU A 88 -21.96 -7.09 -4.36
C GLU A 88 -20.66 -6.63 -3.67
N THR A 89 -19.73 -6.13 -4.47
CA THR A 89 -18.46 -5.60 -3.94
C THR A 89 -18.72 -4.39 -3.05
N LEU A 90 -18.28 -4.46 -1.81
CA LEU A 90 -18.31 -3.32 -0.90
C LEU A 90 -17.37 -2.22 -1.39
N GLY A 91 -17.88 -1.02 -1.56
CA GLY A 91 -17.14 0.13 -2.07
C GLY A 91 -16.89 1.22 -1.03
N MET A 92 -16.13 2.21 -1.46
CA MET A 92 -15.93 3.47 -0.74
C MET A 92 -17.01 4.48 -1.14
N GLU A 93 -17.33 5.37 -0.24
CA GLU A 93 -18.15 6.54 -0.54
C GLU A 93 -17.35 7.55 -1.39
N HIS A 94 -16.07 7.77 -1.00
CA HIS A 94 -15.13 8.64 -1.70
C HIS A 94 -13.90 7.85 -2.13
N PRO A 95 -13.86 7.28 -3.35
CA PRO A 95 -12.81 6.37 -3.79
C PRO A 95 -11.54 7.09 -4.27
N VAL A 96 -11.21 8.22 -3.67
CA VAL A 96 -10.04 9.06 -3.94
C VAL A 96 -9.42 9.53 -2.63
N LYS A 97 -8.17 9.99 -2.65
CA LYS A 97 -7.48 10.58 -1.48
C LYS A 97 -7.47 9.72 -0.21
N TYR A 98 -7.53 8.41 -0.38
CA TYR A 98 -7.63 7.45 0.72
C TYR A 98 -6.29 6.87 1.17
N ARG A 99 -5.26 6.97 0.33
CA ARG A 99 -4.00 6.28 0.55
C ARG A 99 -3.15 7.03 1.58
N ASN A 100 -2.86 6.33 2.69
CA ASN A 100 -2.12 6.88 3.83
C ASN A 100 -0.60 6.70 3.73
N LYS A 101 -0.08 6.18 2.61
CA LYS A 101 1.36 6.01 2.37
C LYS A 101 1.71 6.18 0.90
N ALA A 102 2.71 7.01 0.63
CA ALA A 102 3.36 7.14 -0.67
C ALA A 102 4.78 6.55 -0.65
N GLN A 103 5.17 5.93 -1.76
CA GLN A 103 6.53 5.48 -2.03
C GLN A 103 6.92 6.01 -3.40
N VAL A 104 7.63 7.13 -3.41
CA VAL A 104 7.81 7.95 -4.62
C VAL A 104 9.28 7.89 -5.05
N PRO A 105 9.58 7.40 -6.25
CA PRO A 105 10.94 7.44 -6.79
C PRO A 105 11.40 8.88 -7.06
N VAL A 106 12.69 9.11 -6.86
CA VAL A 106 13.35 10.38 -7.13
C VAL A 106 14.34 10.17 -8.27
N ARG A 107 14.13 10.85 -9.39
CA ARG A 107 14.95 10.68 -10.59
C ARG A 107 15.27 12.03 -11.22
N ARG A 108 16.21 12.02 -12.17
CA ARG A 108 16.50 13.18 -13.01
C ARG A 108 15.65 13.13 -14.28
N VAL A 109 14.83 14.15 -14.48
CA VAL A 109 14.02 14.32 -15.70
C VAL A 109 14.40 15.65 -16.34
N ASN A 110 14.82 15.65 -17.59
CA ASN A 110 15.27 16.85 -18.31
C ASN A 110 16.32 17.69 -17.53
N GLY A 111 17.25 17.03 -16.86
CA GLY A 111 18.30 17.67 -16.08
C GLY A 111 17.92 18.09 -14.66
N VAL A 112 16.64 18.02 -14.28
CA VAL A 112 16.11 18.44 -12.97
C VAL A 112 15.76 17.22 -12.11
N LEU A 113 15.98 17.31 -10.78
CA LEU A 113 15.49 16.32 -9.83
C LEU A 113 13.95 16.39 -9.77
N GLU A 114 13.30 15.26 -9.97
CA GLU A 114 11.84 15.13 -9.98
C GLU A 114 11.36 13.98 -9.12
N THR A 115 10.12 14.08 -8.66
CA THR A 115 9.33 13.02 -8.02
C THR A 115 8.12 12.69 -8.89
N GLY A 116 7.68 11.45 -8.87
CA GLY A 116 6.54 11.02 -9.68
C GLY A 116 6.38 9.51 -9.66
N PHE A 117 5.77 8.95 -10.71
CA PHE A 117 5.67 7.51 -10.89
C PHE A 117 6.28 7.06 -12.21
N PHE A 118 6.71 5.82 -12.29
CA PHE A 118 7.17 5.27 -13.55
C PHE A 118 5.98 5.04 -14.49
N ARG A 119 6.21 5.32 -15.78
CA ARG A 119 5.29 4.88 -16.83
C ARG A 119 5.18 3.35 -16.79
N LYS A 120 4.00 2.81 -16.96
CA LYS A 120 3.77 1.36 -17.06
C LYS A 120 4.79 0.69 -17.99
N ASN A 121 5.35 -0.42 -17.55
CA ASN A 121 6.35 -1.22 -18.27
C ASN A 121 7.59 -0.42 -18.69
N SER A 122 7.98 0.58 -17.92
CA SER A 122 9.12 1.46 -18.19
C SER A 122 9.75 1.92 -16.88
N HIS A 123 11.02 2.37 -16.94
CA HIS A 123 11.71 3.09 -15.87
C HIS A 123 11.70 4.61 -16.11
N ASP A 124 10.91 5.09 -17.07
CA ASP A 124 10.77 6.52 -17.33
C ASP A 124 9.86 7.16 -16.27
N LEU A 125 10.42 8.04 -15.47
CA LEU A 125 9.65 8.80 -14.48
C LEU A 125 8.75 9.80 -15.17
N MET A 126 7.48 9.78 -14.78
CA MET A 126 6.51 10.82 -15.10
C MET A 126 6.39 11.73 -13.88
N PRO A 127 6.85 12.98 -13.94
CA PRO A 127 6.68 13.93 -12.85
C PRO A 127 5.21 14.16 -12.55
N LEU A 128 4.85 14.02 -11.28
CA LEU A 128 3.49 14.25 -10.78
C LEU A 128 3.58 14.91 -9.41
N GLU A 129 2.72 15.86 -9.12
CA GLU A 129 2.63 16.54 -7.82
C GLU A 129 1.34 16.19 -7.09
N ASP A 130 0.28 15.84 -7.81
CA ASP A 130 -1.00 15.37 -7.26
C ASP A 130 -1.19 13.90 -7.66
N PHE A 131 -1.38 13.07 -6.64
CA PHE A 131 -1.66 11.64 -6.81
C PHE A 131 -3.08 11.39 -6.31
N PHE A 132 -4.05 11.56 -7.15
CA PHE A 132 -5.46 11.64 -6.82
C PHE A 132 -5.99 10.57 -5.84
N ILE A 133 -5.28 9.46 -5.65
CA ILE A 133 -5.62 8.42 -4.65
C ILE A 133 -4.92 8.62 -3.30
N GLN A 134 -3.91 9.50 -3.22
CA GLN A 134 -3.16 9.74 -1.98
C GLN A 134 -3.80 10.85 -1.16
N ASP A 135 -3.57 10.80 0.16
CA ASP A 135 -3.89 11.90 1.06
C ASP A 135 -3.15 13.17 0.60
N PRO A 136 -3.85 14.31 0.42
CA PRO A 136 -3.25 15.54 -0.11
C PRO A 136 -2.05 16.05 0.69
N VAL A 137 -2.05 15.88 2.01
CA VAL A 137 -0.94 16.29 2.87
C VAL A 137 0.33 15.48 2.54
N ILE A 138 0.18 14.21 2.15
CA ILE A 138 1.31 13.40 1.70
C ILE A 138 1.92 13.99 0.42
N ASP A 139 1.08 14.42 -0.52
CA ASP A 139 1.54 15.03 -1.78
C ASP A 139 2.28 16.36 -1.49
N GLU A 140 1.72 17.20 -0.61
CA GLU A 140 2.36 18.46 -0.18
C GLU A 140 3.73 18.21 0.46
N VAL A 141 3.86 17.21 1.34
CA VAL A 141 5.14 16.82 1.95
C VAL A 141 6.13 16.31 0.91
N VAL A 142 5.70 15.49 -0.06
CA VAL A 142 6.57 14.99 -1.15
C VAL A 142 7.09 16.14 -2.00
N VAL A 143 6.23 17.09 -2.36
CA VAL A 143 6.60 18.28 -3.15
C VAL A 143 7.60 19.16 -2.37
N ALA A 144 7.32 19.43 -1.10
CA ALA A 144 8.23 20.21 -0.25
C ALA A 144 9.60 19.53 -0.09
N LEU A 145 9.62 18.20 0.11
CA LEU A 145 10.86 17.42 0.15
C LEU A 145 11.62 17.52 -1.16
N ARG A 146 10.97 17.33 -2.29
CA ARG A 146 11.58 17.48 -3.63
C ARG A 146 12.27 18.84 -3.76
N ASP A 147 11.60 19.91 -3.38
CA ASP A 147 12.11 21.27 -3.51
C ASP A 147 13.28 21.54 -2.54
N LEU A 148 13.24 20.97 -1.32
CA LEU A 148 14.38 21.00 -0.40
C LEU A 148 15.57 20.21 -0.92
N LEU A 149 15.36 19.01 -1.50
CA LEU A 149 16.42 18.23 -2.14
C LEU A 149 17.11 19.00 -3.27
N ARG A 150 16.34 19.73 -4.08
CA ARG A 150 16.84 20.63 -5.13
C ARG A 150 17.67 21.77 -4.54
N ARG A 151 17.15 22.45 -3.50
CA ARG A 151 17.82 23.58 -2.82
C ARG A 151 19.17 23.18 -2.24
N TYR A 152 19.28 21.98 -1.67
CA TYR A 152 20.53 21.47 -1.10
C TYR A 152 21.39 20.70 -2.10
N ASP A 153 21.05 20.71 -3.38
CA ASP A 153 21.76 20.02 -4.48
C ASP A 153 22.01 18.53 -4.19
N LEU A 154 21.06 17.86 -3.53
CA LEU A 154 21.12 16.43 -3.30
C LEU A 154 20.82 15.68 -4.59
N LYS A 155 21.70 14.77 -4.97
CA LYS A 155 21.63 14.12 -6.28
C LYS A 155 20.65 12.94 -6.25
N PRO A 156 19.70 12.86 -7.19
CA PRO A 156 18.87 11.66 -7.35
C PRO A 156 19.74 10.48 -7.80
N TYR A 157 19.33 9.27 -7.43
CA TYR A 157 20.00 8.05 -7.87
C TYR A 157 19.74 7.79 -9.36
N ASP A 158 20.81 7.50 -10.08
CA ASP A 158 20.80 7.03 -11.46
C ASP A 158 21.09 5.52 -11.49
N GLU A 159 20.12 4.75 -11.96
CA GLU A 159 20.23 3.27 -12.00
C GLU A 159 21.22 2.79 -13.04
N LYS A 160 21.42 3.54 -14.14
CA LYS A 160 22.34 3.16 -15.21
C LYS A 160 23.80 3.41 -14.79
N GLU A 161 24.04 4.57 -14.20
CA GLU A 161 25.37 4.99 -13.74
C GLU A 161 25.67 4.47 -12.33
N GLN A 162 24.70 3.86 -11.64
CA GLN A 162 24.79 3.42 -10.23
C GLN A 162 25.36 4.52 -9.31
N SER A 163 24.95 5.76 -9.55
CA SER A 163 25.47 6.95 -8.89
C SER A 163 24.34 7.82 -8.35
N GLY A 164 24.68 8.77 -7.47
CA GLY A 164 23.70 9.61 -6.78
C GLY A 164 23.43 9.15 -5.36
N LEU A 165 22.47 9.79 -4.70
CA LEU A 165 22.23 9.59 -3.27
C LEU A 165 20.77 9.18 -2.99
N ILE A 166 19.80 9.94 -3.47
CA ILE A 166 18.39 9.79 -3.11
C ILE A 166 17.70 8.87 -4.11
N ARG A 167 17.21 7.73 -3.62
CA ARG A 167 16.49 6.73 -4.43
C ARG A 167 14.98 6.98 -4.45
N ASN A 168 14.41 7.06 -3.24
CA ASN A 168 12.98 7.20 -3.03
C ASN A 168 12.70 8.10 -1.83
N LEU A 169 11.54 8.72 -1.84
CA LEU A 169 10.89 9.33 -0.68
C LEU A 169 9.71 8.44 -0.27
N VAL A 170 9.59 8.15 1.01
CA VAL A 170 8.41 7.47 1.53
C VAL A 170 7.79 8.39 2.58
N VAL A 171 6.51 8.67 2.42
CA VAL A 171 5.73 9.47 3.37
C VAL A 171 4.55 8.63 3.82
N ARG A 172 4.36 8.54 5.11
CA ARG A 172 3.22 7.87 5.74
C ARG A 172 2.52 8.86 6.66
N ARG A 173 1.19 8.86 6.62
CA ARG A 173 0.36 9.69 7.49
C ARG A 173 -0.66 8.81 8.21
N GLY A 174 -0.78 8.94 9.53
CA GLY A 174 -1.85 8.31 10.28
C GLY A 174 -3.20 8.89 9.85
N HIS A 175 -4.15 8.02 9.54
CA HIS A 175 -5.47 8.42 9.05
C HIS A 175 -6.25 9.21 10.12
N TYR A 176 -6.25 8.72 11.34
CA TYR A 176 -6.94 9.35 12.48
C TYR A 176 -6.04 10.31 13.26
N SER A 177 -4.78 9.94 13.45
CA SER A 177 -3.84 10.75 14.25
C SER A 177 -3.31 11.98 13.51
N GLY A 178 -3.25 11.93 12.18
CA GLY A 178 -2.60 12.94 11.36
C GLY A 178 -1.07 12.96 11.47
N GLN A 179 -0.45 12.14 12.32
CA GLN A 179 1.01 12.05 12.47
C GLN A 179 1.68 11.63 11.17
N ILE A 180 2.81 12.27 10.86
CA ILE A 180 3.53 12.03 9.61
C ILE A 180 4.91 11.42 9.91
N MET A 181 5.26 10.38 9.16
CA MET A 181 6.60 9.82 9.04
C MET A 181 7.13 10.06 7.65
N VAL A 182 8.37 10.55 7.59
CA VAL A 182 9.13 10.70 6.35
C VAL A 182 10.32 9.74 6.36
N ILE A 183 10.54 9.02 5.26
CA ILE A 183 11.68 8.12 5.10
C ILE A 183 12.45 8.53 3.85
N LEU A 184 13.73 8.88 4.03
CA LEU A 184 14.66 9.11 2.95
C LEU A 184 15.35 7.78 2.61
N VAL A 185 15.11 7.25 1.41
CA VAL A 185 15.82 6.06 0.94
C VAL A 185 17.05 6.51 0.17
N THR A 186 18.22 6.16 0.69
CA THR A 186 19.51 6.66 0.21
C THR A 186 20.46 5.52 -0.15
N THR A 187 21.44 5.77 -1.00
CA THR A 187 22.48 4.79 -1.37
C THR A 187 23.59 4.67 -0.33
N ARG A 188 23.71 5.63 0.58
CA ARG A 188 24.74 5.69 1.62
C ARG A 188 24.30 6.49 2.84
N PRO A 189 24.93 6.31 4.01
CA PRO A 189 24.52 6.91 5.27
C PRO A 189 24.60 8.44 5.31
N LYS A 190 25.62 9.00 4.67
CA LYS A 190 25.91 10.44 4.76
C LYS A 190 25.01 11.23 3.81
N VAL A 191 24.13 12.06 4.37
CA VAL A 191 23.30 13.03 3.65
C VAL A 191 23.77 14.43 4.02
N PHE A 192 24.18 15.23 3.04
CA PHE A 192 24.69 16.58 3.28
C PHE A 192 23.55 17.50 3.74
N ARG A 193 23.80 18.22 4.84
CA ARG A 193 22.84 19.18 5.44
C ARG A 193 21.47 18.58 5.77
N VAL A 194 21.44 17.32 6.20
CA VAL A 194 20.19 16.64 6.52
C VAL A 194 19.45 17.30 7.69
N GLU A 195 20.18 17.82 8.68
CA GLU A 195 19.61 18.50 9.84
C GLU A 195 18.87 19.78 9.43
N GLN A 196 19.46 20.61 8.54
CA GLN A 196 18.83 21.81 8.04
C GLN A 196 17.61 21.51 7.15
N LEU A 197 17.67 20.41 6.36
CA LEU A 197 16.55 19.95 5.57
C LEU A 197 15.38 19.55 6.48
N ILE A 198 15.66 18.75 7.52
CA ILE A 198 14.66 18.30 8.49
C ILE A 198 14.05 19.49 9.23
N GLU A 199 14.87 20.42 9.71
CA GLU A 199 14.41 21.63 10.42
C GLU A 199 13.42 22.44 9.58
N GLN A 200 13.72 22.66 8.29
CA GLN A 200 12.82 23.40 7.40
C GLN A 200 11.53 22.63 7.13
N LEU A 201 11.63 21.31 6.96
CA LEU A 201 10.47 20.46 6.72
C LEU A 201 9.51 20.43 7.90
N ILE A 202 10.02 20.26 9.13
CA ILE A 202 9.23 20.25 10.36
C ILE A 202 8.59 21.61 10.63
N LYS A 203 9.30 22.69 10.31
CA LYS A 203 8.73 24.05 10.43
C LYS A 203 7.51 24.23 9.51
N GLN A 204 7.51 23.60 8.34
CA GLN A 204 6.41 23.67 7.38
C GLN A 204 5.28 22.67 7.72
N PHE A 205 5.64 21.50 8.26
CA PHE A 205 4.71 20.42 8.60
C PHE A 205 4.97 19.96 10.06
N PRO A 206 4.37 20.64 11.05
CA PRO A 206 4.55 20.32 12.48
C PRO A 206 4.06 18.91 12.87
N GLU A 207 3.20 18.29 12.04
CA GLU A 207 2.67 16.94 12.24
C GLU A 207 3.73 15.86 11.97
N ILE A 208 4.91 16.20 11.44
CA ILE A 208 6.01 15.27 11.26
C ILE A 208 6.61 14.95 12.63
N VAL A 209 6.35 13.74 13.11
CA VAL A 209 6.86 13.21 14.38
C VAL A 209 8.03 12.25 14.20
N SER A 210 8.29 11.84 12.96
CA SER A 210 9.32 10.86 12.61
C SER A 210 9.98 11.21 11.29
N VAL A 211 11.30 11.29 11.27
CA VAL A 211 12.10 11.28 10.03
C VAL A 211 13.13 10.20 10.14
N MET A 212 13.08 9.26 9.19
CA MET A 212 13.97 8.11 9.13
C MET A 212 14.80 8.12 7.86
N GLN A 213 15.93 7.43 7.92
CA GLN A 213 16.74 7.07 6.76
C GLN A 213 16.74 5.56 6.62
N ASN A 214 16.48 5.09 5.40
CA ASN A 214 16.78 3.72 5.01
C ASN A 214 17.93 3.74 4.01
N ILE A 215 18.92 2.87 4.21
CA ILE A 215 20.09 2.79 3.32
C ILE A 215 19.93 1.55 2.45
N ASN A 216 19.80 1.80 1.14
CA ASN A 216 19.72 0.77 0.12
C ASN A 216 20.82 1.02 -0.93
N ASP A 217 21.95 0.37 -0.73
CA ASP A 217 23.12 0.42 -1.60
C ASP A 217 23.10 -0.65 -2.71
N GLN A 218 22.09 -1.52 -2.71
CA GLN A 218 21.99 -2.65 -3.62
C GLN A 218 21.42 -2.25 -4.97
N ASN A 219 21.89 -2.90 -6.04
CA ASN A 219 21.26 -2.82 -7.36
C ASN A 219 20.05 -3.76 -7.40
N THR A 220 18.92 -3.29 -6.90
CA THR A 220 17.68 -4.06 -6.75
C THR A 220 16.46 -3.18 -6.97
N ASN A 221 15.35 -3.81 -7.34
CA ASN A 221 14.03 -3.17 -7.42
C ASN A 221 13.35 -3.02 -6.05
N ALA A 222 13.90 -3.63 -4.99
CA ALA A 222 13.41 -3.41 -3.63
C ALA A 222 13.63 -1.95 -3.24
N ILE A 223 12.60 -1.34 -2.64
CA ILE A 223 12.68 0.06 -2.19
C ILE A 223 13.61 0.17 -1.00
N PHE A 224 13.42 -0.69 0.00
CA PHE A 224 14.18 -0.65 1.24
C PHE A 224 15.38 -1.59 1.25
N GLY A 225 16.49 -1.09 1.79
CA GLY A 225 17.64 -1.88 2.23
C GLY A 225 17.46 -2.36 3.67
N LYS A 226 18.54 -2.93 4.23
CA LYS A 226 18.50 -3.54 5.57
C LYS A 226 18.79 -2.56 6.70
N GLU A 227 19.50 -1.47 6.45
CA GLU A 227 19.94 -0.54 7.48
C GLU A 227 18.92 0.62 7.64
N TRP A 228 18.53 0.87 8.89
CA TRP A 228 17.60 1.92 9.26
C TRP A 228 18.24 2.85 10.30
N ARG A 229 17.91 4.13 10.22
CA ARG A 229 18.34 5.17 11.16
C ARG A 229 17.21 6.15 11.42
N THR A 230 17.01 6.52 12.66
CA THR A 230 16.15 7.64 13.02
C THR A 230 16.96 8.92 12.93
N LEU A 231 16.52 9.85 12.11
CA LEU A 231 17.15 11.17 11.95
C LEU A 231 16.49 12.23 12.83
N TYR A 232 15.19 12.08 13.12
CA TYR A 232 14.43 12.98 13.98
C TYR A 232 13.24 12.26 14.59
N GLY A 233 12.93 12.61 15.86
CA GLY A 233 11.75 12.14 16.56
C GLY A 233 11.76 10.65 16.87
N GLN A 234 10.61 10.02 16.65
CA GLN A 234 10.39 8.61 16.93
C GLN A 234 10.69 7.76 15.69
N ASP A 235 10.89 6.45 15.88
CA ASP A 235 11.03 5.47 14.79
C ASP A 235 9.67 4.89 14.34
N TYR A 236 8.56 5.44 14.82
CA TYR A 236 7.19 5.06 14.48
C TYR A 236 6.28 6.30 14.41
N ILE A 237 5.10 6.10 13.86
CA ILE A 237 3.91 6.94 14.05
C ILE A 237 2.84 6.14 14.76
N THR A 238 1.89 6.83 15.39
CA THR A 238 0.68 6.19 15.93
C THR A 238 -0.50 6.41 14.99
N ASP A 239 -1.39 5.43 14.90
CA ASP A 239 -2.69 5.57 14.26
C ASP A 239 -3.70 4.62 14.91
N GLN A 240 -4.96 4.71 14.50
CA GLN A 240 -6.04 3.88 15.01
C GLN A 240 -6.64 3.00 13.92
N MET A 241 -7.16 1.82 14.31
CA MET A 241 -7.96 0.96 13.46
C MET A 241 -8.89 0.11 14.32
N LEU A 242 -10.21 0.12 14.02
CA LEU A 242 -11.24 -0.59 14.78
C LEU A 242 -11.14 -0.39 16.30
N GLY A 243 -10.88 0.85 16.73
CA GLY A 243 -10.82 1.24 18.13
C GLY A 243 -9.59 0.73 18.90
N ASN A 244 -8.56 0.25 18.21
CA ASN A 244 -7.25 -0.02 18.79
C ASN A 244 -6.22 0.98 18.30
N ASP A 245 -5.27 1.31 19.16
CA ASP A 245 -4.13 2.16 18.84
C ASP A 245 -2.95 1.31 18.34
N TYR A 246 -2.24 1.78 17.32
CA TYR A 246 -1.10 1.08 16.72
C TYR A 246 0.11 1.98 16.63
N GLN A 247 1.26 1.49 17.07
CA GLN A 247 2.55 1.99 16.68
C GLN A 247 2.96 1.35 15.37
N ILE A 248 3.30 2.17 14.37
CA ILE A 248 3.60 1.74 13.01
C ILE A 248 5.03 2.18 12.69
N ALA A 249 5.96 1.24 12.77
CA ALA A 249 7.38 1.48 12.47
C ALA A 249 7.61 1.69 10.96
N GLY A 250 8.76 2.28 10.60
CA GLY A 250 9.12 2.56 9.19
C GLY A 250 9.01 1.36 8.26
N PRO A 251 9.60 0.19 8.57
CA PRO A 251 9.52 -1.00 7.74
C PRO A 251 8.17 -1.73 7.80
N ALA A 252 7.32 -1.43 8.80
CA ALA A 252 6.11 -2.19 9.04
C ALA A 252 5.10 -2.08 7.89
N PHE A 253 4.46 -3.22 7.58
CA PHE A 253 3.27 -3.21 6.75
C PHE A 253 2.07 -2.68 7.56
N TYR A 254 1.31 -1.80 6.98
CA TYR A 254 0.03 -1.31 7.47
C TYR A 254 -0.87 -1.01 6.29
N GLN A 255 -2.15 -1.32 6.40
CA GLN A 255 -3.10 -1.16 5.29
C GLN A 255 -3.17 0.30 4.84
N VAL A 256 -2.94 0.51 3.54
CA VAL A 256 -2.83 1.87 2.98
C VAL A 256 -4.17 2.59 2.80
N ASN A 257 -5.26 1.87 2.91
CA ASN A 257 -6.63 2.39 2.89
C ASN A 257 -7.30 2.00 4.20
N THR A 258 -7.17 2.84 5.22
CA THR A 258 -7.66 2.55 6.58
C THR A 258 -9.16 2.27 6.59
N GLN A 259 -9.98 3.10 5.93
CA GLN A 259 -11.44 2.94 5.89
C GLN A 259 -11.87 1.58 5.29
N MET A 260 -11.22 1.16 4.20
CA MET A 260 -11.56 -0.12 3.60
C MET A 260 -10.96 -1.31 4.35
N ALA A 261 -9.83 -1.13 5.04
CA ALA A 261 -9.29 -2.14 5.94
C ALA A 261 -10.21 -2.39 7.13
N GLU A 262 -10.74 -1.33 7.75
CA GLU A 262 -11.74 -1.43 8.81
C GLU A 262 -13.01 -2.14 8.34
N LYS A 263 -13.53 -1.76 7.16
CA LYS A 263 -14.70 -2.42 6.56
C LYS A 263 -14.43 -3.89 6.27
N LEU A 264 -13.24 -4.22 5.74
CA LEU A 264 -12.84 -5.60 5.47
C LEU A 264 -12.74 -6.43 6.75
N TYR A 265 -12.06 -5.90 7.77
CA TYR A 265 -11.87 -6.60 9.04
C TYR A 265 -13.19 -6.75 9.79
N GLN A 266 -14.03 -5.71 9.83
CA GLN A 266 -15.36 -5.80 10.42
C GLN A 266 -16.22 -6.85 9.73
N THR A 267 -16.21 -6.88 8.39
CA THR A 267 -16.94 -7.91 7.61
C THR A 267 -16.44 -9.33 7.95
N ALA A 268 -15.12 -9.51 8.08
CA ALA A 268 -14.55 -10.80 8.46
C ALA A 268 -14.96 -11.21 9.90
N ILE A 269 -14.96 -10.26 10.82
CA ILE A 269 -15.41 -10.46 12.22
C ILE A 269 -16.89 -10.85 12.24
N ASP A 270 -17.73 -10.15 11.50
CA ASP A 270 -19.18 -10.42 11.43
C ASP A 270 -19.45 -11.82 10.85
N PHE A 271 -18.72 -12.23 9.81
CA PHE A 271 -18.86 -13.57 9.22
C PHE A 271 -18.32 -14.69 10.10
N ALA A 272 -17.37 -14.38 10.96
CA ALA A 272 -16.77 -15.37 11.85
C ALA A 272 -17.70 -15.79 13.00
N GLU A 273 -18.75 -15.02 13.32
CA GLU A 273 -19.69 -15.30 14.41
C GLU A 273 -18.98 -15.67 15.72
N LEU A 274 -17.96 -14.87 16.08
CA LEU A 274 -17.01 -15.13 17.16
C LEU A 274 -17.72 -15.31 18.51
N LYS A 275 -17.17 -16.22 19.35
CA LYS A 275 -17.64 -16.52 20.71
C LYS A 275 -16.51 -16.32 21.72
N GLU A 276 -16.87 -16.05 22.96
CA GLU A 276 -15.92 -15.79 24.05
C GLU A 276 -14.98 -16.96 24.36
N ASP A 277 -15.33 -18.20 23.98
CA ASP A 277 -14.52 -19.40 24.15
C ASP A 277 -13.70 -19.77 22.91
N ASP A 278 -13.81 -19.01 21.83
CA ASP A 278 -13.04 -19.24 20.60
C ASP A 278 -11.54 -19.02 20.78
N VAL A 279 -10.77 -19.83 20.07
CA VAL A 279 -9.33 -19.68 19.88
C VAL A 279 -9.08 -19.36 18.41
N VAL A 280 -8.43 -18.22 18.15
CA VAL A 280 -8.19 -17.73 16.79
C VAL A 280 -6.71 -17.77 16.47
N ILE A 281 -6.37 -18.23 15.27
CA ILE A 281 -5.03 -18.11 14.69
C ILE A 281 -5.04 -17.00 13.64
N ASP A 282 -4.09 -16.05 13.76
CA ASP A 282 -3.75 -15.05 12.76
C ASP A 282 -2.44 -15.48 12.06
N ALA A 283 -2.57 -16.10 10.89
CA ALA A 283 -1.49 -16.85 10.24
C ALA A 283 -0.40 -15.95 9.62
N TYR A 284 -0.68 -14.67 9.40
CA TYR A 284 0.24 -13.67 8.82
C TYR A 284 0.03 -12.33 9.52
N SER A 285 0.31 -12.31 10.82
CA SER A 285 -0.19 -11.28 11.74
C SER A 285 0.37 -9.87 11.51
N GLY A 286 1.52 -9.74 10.85
CA GLY A 286 2.16 -8.43 10.69
C GLY A 286 2.37 -7.76 12.04
N ILE A 287 1.86 -6.53 12.18
CA ILE A 287 1.88 -5.77 13.45
C ILE A 287 0.65 -6.05 14.34
N GLY A 288 -0.12 -7.10 14.04
CA GLY A 288 -1.25 -7.56 14.83
C GLY A 288 -2.58 -6.88 14.53
N THR A 289 -2.76 -6.22 13.38
CA THR A 289 -3.95 -5.39 13.13
C THR A 289 -5.27 -6.17 13.20
N ILE A 290 -5.37 -7.33 12.55
CA ILE A 290 -6.60 -8.12 12.60
C ILE A 290 -6.69 -8.95 13.88
N GLY A 291 -5.60 -9.57 14.32
CA GLY A 291 -5.55 -10.36 15.55
C GLY A 291 -5.98 -9.55 16.78
N LEU A 292 -5.48 -8.32 16.94
CA LEU A 292 -5.85 -7.45 18.06
C LEU A 292 -7.31 -6.95 17.94
N SER A 293 -7.82 -6.78 16.70
CA SER A 293 -9.22 -6.38 16.49
C SER A 293 -10.20 -7.47 16.95
N VAL A 294 -9.85 -8.76 16.83
CA VAL A 294 -10.70 -9.88 17.27
C VAL A 294 -10.47 -10.24 18.73
N ALA A 295 -9.34 -9.91 19.33
CA ALA A 295 -8.93 -10.34 20.68
C ALA A 295 -9.95 -9.99 21.77
N LYS A 296 -10.71 -8.91 21.62
CA LYS A 296 -11.76 -8.49 22.56
C LYS A 296 -13.01 -9.39 22.55
N HIS A 297 -13.14 -10.25 21.55
CA HIS A 297 -14.34 -11.06 21.29
C HIS A 297 -14.10 -12.56 21.49
N VAL A 298 -12.86 -12.96 21.79
CA VAL A 298 -12.46 -14.38 21.84
C VAL A 298 -11.62 -14.69 23.07
N LYS A 299 -11.44 -15.96 23.36
CA LYS A 299 -10.63 -16.44 24.48
C LYS A 299 -9.15 -16.13 24.29
N GLU A 300 -8.59 -16.51 23.15
CA GLU A 300 -7.17 -16.39 22.83
C GLU A 300 -6.95 -16.14 21.36
N VAL A 301 -5.91 -15.36 21.05
CA VAL A 301 -5.40 -15.13 19.69
C VAL A 301 -3.95 -15.58 19.62
N TYR A 302 -3.60 -16.39 18.64
CA TYR A 302 -2.23 -16.81 18.34
C TYR A 302 -1.82 -16.26 16.98
N GLY A 303 -0.91 -15.29 16.97
CA GLY A 303 -0.38 -14.67 15.76
C GLY A 303 1.00 -15.20 15.40
N VAL A 304 1.24 -15.44 14.11
CA VAL A 304 2.56 -15.80 13.58
C VAL A 304 2.96 -14.86 12.44
N GLU A 305 4.22 -14.46 12.47
CA GLU A 305 4.81 -13.57 11.46
C GLU A 305 6.31 -13.93 11.29
N VAL A 306 6.82 -13.88 10.08
CA VAL A 306 8.23 -14.22 9.78
C VAL A 306 9.20 -13.07 10.01
N ILE A 307 8.69 -11.84 10.11
CA ILE A 307 9.48 -10.62 10.28
C ILE A 307 9.63 -10.31 11.79
N PRO A 308 10.83 -10.46 12.39
CA PRO A 308 11.02 -10.25 13.84
C PRO A 308 10.56 -8.86 14.32
N GLU A 309 10.84 -7.82 13.56
CA GLU A 309 10.47 -6.44 13.88
C GLU A 309 8.95 -6.25 13.90
N ALA A 310 8.21 -6.94 13.03
CA ALA A 310 6.76 -6.90 13.01
C ALA A 310 6.16 -7.62 14.21
N VAL A 311 6.75 -8.76 14.63
CA VAL A 311 6.37 -9.49 15.85
C VAL A 311 6.58 -8.62 17.09
N GLU A 312 7.71 -7.94 17.21
CA GLU A 312 7.94 -7.04 18.33
C GLU A 312 6.95 -5.85 18.33
N ASN A 313 6.60 -5.33 17.17
CA ASN A 313 5.56 -4.31 17.04
C ASN A 313 4.18 -4.86 17.45
N SER A 314 3.80 -6.08 17.06
CA SER A 314 2.52 -6.66 17.47
C SER A 314 2.40 -6.83 18.98
N LYS A 315 3.48 -7.26 19.66
CA LYS A 315 3.54 -7.34 21.13
C LYS A 315 3.40 -5.97 21.79
N LYS A 316 4.08 -4.95 21.28
CA LYS A 316 3.94 -3.56 21.75
C LYS A 316 2.52 -3.05 21.55
N ASN A 317 1.91 -3.33 20.41
CA ASN A 317 0.54 -2.94 20.11
C ASN A 317 -0.48 -3.66 21.01
N ALA A 318 -0.26 -4.93 21.35
CA ALA A 318 -1.06 -5.64 22.34
C ALA A 318 -0.98 -4.94 23.72
N GLN A 319 0.22 -4.63 24.18
CA GLN A 319 0.44 -3.90 25.44
C GLN A 319 -0.22 -2.50 25.44
N LEU A 320 -0.07 -1.75 24.33
CA LEU A 320 -0.64 -0.41 24.18
C LEU A 320 -2.17 -0.43 24.35
N ASN A 321 -2.82 -1.51 23.91
CA ASN A 321 -4.27 -1.67 23.98
C ASN A 321 -4.74 -2.46 25.20
N ASN A 322 -3.85 -2.79 26.16
CA ASN A 322 -4.14 -3.62 27.32
C ASN A 322 -4.74 -5.00 26.95
N ILE A 323 -4.33 -5.56 25.81
CA ILE A 323 -4.75 -6.89 25.33
C ILE A 323 -3.73 -7.91 25.83
N SER A 324 -4.15 -8.82 26.71
CA SER A 324 -3.30 -9.85 27.33
C SER A 324 -3.49 -11.24 26.76
N ASN A 325 -4.55 -11.46 25.98
CA ASN A 325 -4.93 -12.75 25.38
C ASN A 325 -4.49 -12.87 23.90
N ALA A 326 -3.54 -12.06 23.45
CA ALA A 326 -2.95 -12.17 22.12
C ALA A 326 -1.46 -12.53 22.22
N HIS A 327 -1.05 -13.63 21.60
CA HIS A 327 0.29 -14.21 21.67
C HIS A 327 0.93 -14.24 20.30
N TYR A 328 2.11 -13.62 20.16
CA TYR A 328 2.78 -13.48 18.86
C TYR A 328 4.14 -14.19 18.86
N VAL A 329 4.39 -14.99 17.81
CA VAL A 329 5.64 -15.72 17.59
C VAL A 329 6.27 -15.38 16.24
N CYS A 330 7.62 -15.39 16.21
CA CYS A 330 8.38 -15.22 14.98
C CYS A 330 8.72 -16.60 14.41
N ASP A 331 7.96 -17.04 13.42
CA ASP A 331 8.18 -18.33 12.74
C ASP A 331 7.43 -18.32 11.40
N THR A 332 7.51 -19.41 10.64
CA THR A 332 6.58 -19.64 9.52
C THR A 332 5.25 -20.16 10.04
N ALA A 333 4.17 -19.85 9.34
CA ALA A 333 2.83 -20.30 9.72
C ALA A 333 2.75 -21.84 9.87
N GLU A 334 3.40 -22.58 8.96
CA GLU A 334 3.42 -24.04 8.95
C GLU A 334 4.12 -24.62 10.18
N ASN A 335 5.19 -24.00 10.66
CA ASN A 335 5.92 -24.45 11.84
C ASN A 335 5.17 -24.08 13.12
N ALA A 336 4.72 -22.84 13.23
CA ALA A 336 3.96 -22.36 14.38
C ALA A 336 2.69 -23.20 14.60
N MET A 337 1.89 -23.45 13.55
CA MET A 337 0.68 -24.27 13.64
C MET A 337 0.98 -25.71 14.07
N LYS A 338 2.07 -26.32 13.58
CA LYS A 338 2.50 -27.67 14.01
C LYS A 338 2.87 -27.71 15.50
N ASN A 339 3.53 -26.67 16.00
CA ASN A 339 3.92 -26.56 17.39
C ASN A 339 2.68 -26.34 18.27
N TRP A 340 1.81 -25.42 17.93
CA TRP A 340 0.55 -25.17 18.64
C TRP A 340 -0.34 -26.40 18.71
N LEU A 341 -0.42 -27.19 17.62
CA LEU A 341 -1.16 -28.44 17.63
C LEU A 341 -0.57 -29.46 18.65
N LYS A 342 0.77 -29.56 18.76
CA LYS A 342 1.45 -30.39 19.75
C LYS A 342 1.18 -29.91 21.18
N ASP A 343 1.07 -28.62 21.38
CA ASP A 343 0.76 -27.97 22.65
C ASP A 343 -0.74 -28.08 23.01
N GLY A 344 -1.54 -28.73 22.17
CA GLY A 344 -2.97 -28.94 22.40
C GLY A 344 -3.85 -27.75 22.03
N ILE A 345 -3.32 -26.74 21.33
CA ILE A 345 -4.10 -25.59 20.87
C ILE A 345 -4.95 -26.02 19.67
N GLN A 346 -6.26 -25.90 19.82
CA GLN A 346 -7.24 -26.21 18.79
C GLN A 346 -8.00 -24.92 18.40
N PRO A 347 -7.66 -24.32 17.26
CA PRO A 347 -8.35 -23.12 16.83
C PRO A 347 -9.75 -23.44 16.31
N SER A 348 -10.70 -22.57 16.63
CA SER A 348 -12.03 -22.56 16.01
C SER A 348 -12.06 -21.74 14.72
N LEU A 349 -11.08 -20.81 14.56
CA LEU A 349 -10.96 -19.94 13.41
C LEU A 349 -9.48 -19.73 13.04
N ILE A 350 -9.19 -19.71 11.74
CA ILE A 350 -7.89 -19.31 11.19
C ILE A 350 -8.12 -18.15 10.22
N LEU A 351 -7.46 -17.03 10.48
CA LEU A 351 -7.39 -15.88 9.60
C LEU A 351 -6.13 -16.00 8.72
N VAL A 352 -6.27 -15.80 7.38
CA VAL A 352 -5.20 -16.01 6.40
C VAL A 352 -5.06 -14.79 5.50
#